data_106f047d11bfeaadf757bbd4bdefe290
#
_entry.id   106f047d11bfeaadf757bbd4bdefe290
#
_cell.length_a   1.000
_cell.length_b   1.000
_cell.length_c   1.000
_cell.angle_alpha   90.00
_cell.angle_beta   90.00
_cell.angle_gamma   90.00
#
_symmetry.space_group_name_H-M   'P 1'
#
loop_
_entity.id
_entity.type
_entity.pdbx_description
1 polymer ?
#
loop_
_entity_poly.entity_id
_entity_poly.type
_entity_poly.pdbx_seq_one_letter_code
_entity_poly.pdbx_strand_id
1 'polypeptide(L)'
;MPINVLGMIGVAPPPDAATVHIVGGGIDRDYIKAFTQAHEKSDFDAILIGHSSSSADGFGIAQYVATHSERVKILLAHRPGFASPTQAARRVATLDNLIEGRLWLHIITGGVDADQRRDGDYTAHDERYERTDEYLEIMRRVWNATEPVDFEGKFYRVSRAASDVQAHQKPHVPLWFGGVSDAAIPVGAKHCDTYALFGEPRAQVVELMTRINAEAADHGRRPSYNLSFRPIIGATEEEAWSKAEAILAGVEASGGGGGPGIPQAETARRLMRLIDGGDVQDERLWVPIAAAAKGSGNSTALVGTAEQVAEAISKYYDLGISGV
;
A
#
# COMPACT_ATOMS: atom_id res chain seq x y z
N MET A 1 -2.16 -21.59 4.00
CA MET A 1 -2.12 -20.49 4.98
C MET A 1 -3.40 -19.68 4.83
N PRO A 2 -3.98 -19.10 5.88
CA PRO A 2 -5.11 -18.20 5.70
C PRO A 2 -4.69 -16.99 4.87
N ILE A 3 -5.56 -16.49 4.01
CA ILE A 3 -5.38 -15.23 3.28
C ILE A 3 -5.66 -14.09 4.26
N ASN A 4 -4.79 -13.08 4.28
CA ASN A 4 -5.12 -11.83 4.96
C ASN A 4 -6.05 -10.99 4.06
N VAL A 5 -7.14 -10.48 4.61
CA VAL A 5 -8.06 -9.57 3.91
C VAL A 5 -7.86 -8.17 4.46
N LEU A 6 -7.46 -7.25 3.58
CA LEU A 6 -7.18 -5.87 3.95
C LEU A 6 -8.23 -4.92 3.37
N GLY A 7 -8.75 -4.05 4.23
CA GLY A 7 -9.52 -2.91 3.79
C GLY A 7 -8.67 -1.64 3.73
N MET A 8 -9.27 -0.57 3.23
CA MET A 8 -8.66 0.75 3.23
C MET A 8 -9.65 1.77 3.79
N ILE A 9 -9.18 2.69 4.63
CA ILE A 9 -10.02 3.72 5.22
C ILE A 9 -9.64 5.10 4.69
N GLY A 10 -10.66 5.87 4.30
CA GLY A 10 -10.54 7.31 4.13
C GLY A 10 -10.85 8.06 5.43
N VAL A 11 -10.62 9.36 5.44
CA VAL A 11 -10.89 10.24 6.60
C VAL A 11 -12.29 10.87 6.58
N ALA A 12 -13.01 10.73 5.46
CA ALA A 12 -14.38 11.14 5.25
C ALA A 12 -15.07 10.18 4.28
N PRO A 13 -16.41 10.11 4.28
CA PRO A 13 -17.13 9.32 3.29
C PRO A 13 -16.78 9.77 1.87
N PRO A 14 -16.55 8.84 0.92
CA PRO A 14 -16.40 9.22 -0.47
C PRO A 14 -17.71 9.81 -1.01
N PRO A 15 -17.67 10.79 -1.92
CA PRO A 15 -18.87 11.42 -2.44
C PRO A 15 -19.76 10.45 -3.25
N ASP A 16 -19.15 9.44 -3.87
CA ASP A 16 -19.84 8.42 -4.66
C ASP A 16 -18.99 7.16 -4.85
N ALA A 17 -19.56 6.13 -5.48
CA ALA A 17 -18.90 4.86 -5.77
C ALA A 17 -17.82 4.96 -6.86
N ALA A 18 -17.82 6.00 -7.67
CA ALA A 18 -16.82 6.26 -8.70
C ALA A 18 -15.53 6.88 -8.15
N THR A 19 -15.50 7.24 -6.86
CA THR A 19 -14.31 7.79 -6.21
C THR A 19 -13.18 6.76 -6.22
N VAL A 20 -12.09 7.08 -6.92
CA VAL A 20 -10.90 6.22 -7.00
C VAL A 20 -9.93 6.51 -5.87
N HIS A 21 -9.81 7.77 -5.46
CA HIS A 21 -8.97 8.22 -4.35
C HIS A 21 -9.79 8.53 -3.11
N ILE A 22 -9.56 7.77 -2.04
CA ILE A 22 -10.26 7.96 -0.75
C ILE A 22 -9.37 8.57 0.35
N VAL A 23 -8.13 8.96 0.02
CA VAL A 23 -7.13 9.41 1.01
C VAL A 23 -7.31 10.88 1.43
N GLY A 24 -7.98 11.68 0.60
CA GLY A 24 -8.19 13.13 0.85
C GLY A 24 -9.45 13.44 1.63
N GLY A 25 -9.65 14.74 1.87
CA GLY A 25 -10.84 15.27 2.53
C GLY A 25 -10.59 15.75 3.96
N GLY A 26 -11.63 16.37 4.55
CA GLY A 26 -11.65 16.76 5.96
C GLY A 26 -11.85 15.55 6.88
N ILE A 27 -11.49 15.69 8.15
CA ILE A 27 -11.61 14.61 9.12
C ILE A 27 -13.05 14.50 9.63
N ASP A 28 -13.73 13.39 9.32
CA ASP A 28 -14.99 12.97 9.91
C ASP A 28 -14.73 11.85 10.93
N ARG A 29 -14.77 12.19 12.21
CA ARG A 29 -14.47 11.26 13.30
C ARG A 29 -15.47 10.11 13.40
N ASP A 30 -16.74 10.40 13.17
CA ASP A 30 -17.81 9.40 13.31
C ASP A 30 -17.75 8.41 12.15
N TYR A 31 -17.46 8.89 10.94
CA TYR A 31 -17.19 8.03 9.79
C TYR A 31 -15.99 7.10 10.04
N ILE A 32 -14.83 7.65 10.47
CA ILE A 32 -13.63 6.85 10.73
C ILE A 32 -13.93 5.76 11.76
N LYS A 33 -14.60 6.12 12.87
CA LYS A 33 -15.00 5.17 13.92
C LYS A 33 -15.93 4.08 13.37
N ALA A 34 -17.01 4.46 12.72
CA ALA A 34 -18.00 3.52 12.20
C ALA A 34 -17.39 2.56 11.16
N PHE A 35 -16.55 3.10 10.28
CA PHE A 35 -15.91 2.32 9.23
C PHE A 35 -14.83 1.37 9.79
N THR A 36 -14.05 1.81 10.79
CA THR A 36 -13.12 0.94 11.53
C THR A 36 -13.87 -0.25 12.16
N GLN A 37 -14.97 0.02 12.85
CA GLN A 37 -15.79 -1.03 13.47
C GLN A 37 -16.45 -1.96 12.45
N ALA A 38 -16.81 -1.45 11.27
CA ALA A 38 -17.33 -2.27 10.19
C ALA A 38 -16.27 -3.26 9.67
N HIS A 39 -15.02 -2.83 9.47
CA HIS A 39 -13.93 -3.71 9.09
C HIS A 39 -13.73 -4.82 10.13
N GLU A 40 -13.69 -4.45 11.40
CA GLU A 40 -13.48 -5.44 12.48
C GLU A 40 -14.62 -6.46 12.59
N LYS A 41 -15.88 -6.00 12.45
CA LYS A 41 -17.06 -6.87 12.44
C LYS A 41 -17.15 -7.80 11.23
N SER A 42 -16.54 -7.38 10.11
CA SER A 42 -16.49 -8.16 8.86
C SER A 42 -15.23 -9.02 8.76
N ASP A 43 -14.52 -9.23 9.87
CA ASP A 43 -13.33 -10.07 9.98
C ASP A 43 -12.18 -9.70 9.02
N PHE A 44 -12.04 -8.40 8.70
CA PHE A 44 -10.84 -7.92 8.04
C PHE A 44 -9.62 -8.07 8.98
N ASP A 45 -8.49 -8.48 8.41
CA ASP A 45 -7.23 -8.65 9.16
C ASP A 45 -6.51 -7.32 9.39
N ALA A 46 -6.61 -6.39 8.43
CA ALA A 46 -5.95 -5.09 8.54
C ALA A 46 -6.71 -3.98 7.80
N ILE A 47 -6.40 -2.74 8.21
CA ILE A 47 -6.87 -1.52 7.55
C ILE A 47 -5.67 -0.72 7.07
N LEU A 48 -5.62 -0.45 5.76
CA LEU A 48 -4.64 0.45 5.16
C LEU A 48 -5.04 1.91 5.42
N ILE A 49 -4.12 2.67 6.00
CA ILE A 49 -4.18 4.13 6.09
C ILE A 49 -3.23 4.70 5.04
N GLY A 50 -3.82 5.28 4.00
CA GLY A 50 -3.08 5.85 2.89
C GLY A 50 -2.40 7.17 3.24
N HIS A 51 -1.53 7.65 2.35
CA HIS A 51 -0.83 8.91 2.49
C HIS A 51 -0.72 9.65 1.16
N SER A 52 -0.91 10.97 1.22
CA SER A 52 -0.53 11.92 0.17
C SER A 52 -0.09 13.23 0.84
N SER A 53 0.53 14.13 0.07
CA SER A 53 0.97 15.44 0.59
C SER A 53 -0.18 16.39 0.99
N SER A 54 -1.42 16.01 0.76
CA SER A 54 -2.61 16.77 1.17
C SER A 54 -3.51 16.03 2.15
N SER A 55 -3.16 14.78 2.51
CA SER A 55 -3.96 13.97 3.42
C SER A 55 -3.71 14.32 4.89
N ALA A 56 -4.63 13.89 5.76
CA ALA A 56 -4.42 13.92 7.19
C ALA A 56 -3.16 13.13 7.60
N ASP A 57 -2.55 13.50 8.73
CA ASP A 57 -1.39 12.77 9.27
C ASP A 57 -1.73 11.33 9.59
N GLY A 58 -1.06 10.39 8.94
CA GLY A 58 -1.35 8.97 9.05
C GLY A 58 -1.14 8.41 10.46
N PHE A 59 -0.17 8.90 11.23
CA PHE A 59 0.03 8.44 12.62
C PHE A 59 -1.12 8.85 13.54
N GLY A 60 -1.63 10.09 13.38
CA GLY A 60 -2.81 10.54 14.11
C GLY A 60 -4.05 9.71 13.79
N ILE A 61 -4.27 9.41 12.51
CA ILE A 61 -5.38 8.54 12.09
C ILE A 61 -5.19 7.11 12.59
N ALA A 62 -3.97 6.56 12.55
CA ALA A 62 -3.66 5.22 13.05
C ALA A 62 -3.98 5.08 14.55
N GLN A 63 -3.62 6.07 15.36
CA GLN A 63 -3.98 6.09 16.77
C GLN A 63 -5.50 6.11 16.97
N TYR A 64 -6.21 6.94 16.20
CA TYR A 64 -7.66 7.03 16.32
C TYR A 64 -8.34 5.72 15.90
N VAL A 65 -7.93 5.10 14.81
CA VAL A 65 -8.40 3.77 14.37
C VAL A 65 -8.13 2.71 15.45
N ALA A 66 -6.93 2.69 16.03
CA ALA A 66 -6.55 1.74 17.06
C ALA A 66 -7.40 1.83 18.33
N THR A 67 -7.83 3.04 18.72
CA THR A 67 -8.70 3.23 19.89
C THR A 67 -10.15 2.77 19.66
N HIS A 68 -10.53 2.44 18.42
CA HIS A 68 -11.87 1.99 18.05
C HIS A 68 -11.90 0.58 17.47
N SER A 69 -10.78 -0.16 17.62
CA SER A 69 -10.64 -1.56 17.22
C SER A 69 -9.82 -2.34 18.24
N GLU A 70 -10.04 -3.65 18.34
CA GLU A 70 -9.34 -4.54 19.27
C GLU A 70 -8.39 -5.52 18.57
N ARG A 71 -8.75 -5.99 17.34
CA ARG A 71 -8.05 -7.06 16.63
C ARG A 71 -7.40 -6.60 15.32
N VAL A 72 -8.09 -5.72 14.59
CA VAL A 72 -7.66 -5.26 13.28
C VAL A 72 -6.26 -4.64 13.37
N LYS A 73 -5.37 -5.09 12.51
CA LYS A 73 -4.04 -4.51 12.32
C LYS A 73 -4.12 -3.23 11.51
N ILE A 74 -3.13 -2.40 11.63
CA ILE A 74 -3.05 -1.11 10.95
C ILE A 74 -1.86 -1.15 10.00
N LEU A 75 -2.12 -1.11 8.70
CA LEU A 75 -1.10 -0.94 7.66
C LEU A 75 -0.95 0.56 7.39
N LEU A 76 0.06 1.18 8.02
CA LEU A 76 0.29 2.61 7.92
C LEU A 76 1.21 2.95 6.76
N ALA A 77 0.72 3.71 5.79
CA ALA A 77 1.57 4.25 4.73
C ALA A 77 2.55 5.27 5.31
N HIS A 78 3.85 5.05 5.05
CA HIS A 78 4.94 5.88 5.53
C HIS A 78 5.88 6.26 4.40
N ARG A 79 6.18 7.55 4.29
CA ARG A 79 7.06 8.11 3.27
C ARG A 79 8.42 8.43 3.86
N PRO A 80 9.51 7.68 3.49
CA PRO A 80 10.88 8.03 3.87
C PRO A 80 11.29 9.42 3.38
N GLY A 81 12.06 10.14 4.22
CA GLY A 81 12.63 11.44 3.86
C GLY A 81 11.94 12.65 4.51
N PHE A 82 10.70 12.53 5.01
CA PHE A 82 9.99 13.66 5.63
C PHE A 82 10.13 13.73 7.16
N ALA A 83 10.66 12.68 7.77
CA ALA A 83 11.18 12.66 9.13
C ALA A 83 12.56 12.02 9.12
N SER A 84 13.44 12.34 10.06
CA SER A 84 14.71 11.61 10.15
C SER A 84 14.47 10.14 10.46
N PRO A 85 15.32 9.21 9.96
CA PRO A 85 15.11 7.77 10.16
C PRO A 85 15.10 7.36 11.64
N THR A 86 15.90 8.02 12.47
CA THR A 86 15.92 7.76 13.92
C THR A 86 14.67 8.26 14.64
N GLN A 87 14.12 9.40 14.23
CA GLN A 87 12.84 9.90 14.74
C GLN A 87 11.69 8.98 14.29
N ALA A 88 11.67 8.58 13.04
CA ALA A 88 10.67 7.65 12.53
C ALA A 88 10.74 6.30 13.24
N ALA A 89 11.94 5.76 13.48
CA ALA A 89 12.11 4.52 14.22
C ALA A 89 11.45 4.60 15.60
N ARG A 90 11.70 5.68 16.37
CA ARG A 90 11.07 5.88 17.68
C ARG A 90 9.56 6.08 17.59
N ARG A 91 9.09 6.86 16.61
CA ARG A 91 7.66 7.13 16.41
C ARG A 91 6.89 5.84 16.09
N VAL A 92 7.44 5.02 15.20
CA VAL A 92 6.87 3.72 14.82
C VAL A 92 6.89 2.76 16.01
N ALA A 93 8.01 2.64 16.74
CA ALA A 93 8.10 1.78 17.92
C ALA A 93 7.13 2.22 19.02
N THR A 94 6.96 3.54 19.22
CA THR A 94 6.00 4.07 20.20
C THR A 94 4.57 3.66 19.83
N LEU A 95 4.16 3.86 18.56
CA LEU A 95 2.83 3.47 18.14
C LEU A 95 2.63 1.95 18.24
N ASP A 96 3.61 1.16 17.82
CA ASP A 96 3.57 -0.31 17.90
C ASP A 96 3.34 -0.82 19.32
N ASN A 97 4.01 -0.20 20.32
CA ASN A 97 3.77 -0.51 21.73
C ASN A 97 2.38 -0.09 22.21
N LEU A 98 1.91 1.11 21.84
CA LEU A 98 0.61 1.63 22.25
C LEU A 98 -0.57 0.81 21.70
N ILE A 99 -0.37 0.15 20.56
CA ILE A 99 -1.39 -0.69 19.92
C ILE A 99 -1.06 -2.20 20.01
N GLU A 100 -0.17 -2.57 20.91
CA GLU A 100 0.14 -3.96 21.27
C GLU A 100 0.55 -4.82 20.07
N GLY A 101 1.40 -4.27 19.17
CA GLY A 101 1.95 -5.02 18.03
C GLY A 101 1.00 -5.17 16.84
N ARG A 102 -0.05 -4.37 16.75
CA ARG A 102 -0.97 -4.37 15.63
C ARG A 102 -0.55 -3.45 14.47
N LEU A 103 0.70 -2.94 14.45
CA LEU A 103 1.21 -2.06 13.42
C LEU A 103 1.93 -2.85 12.31
N TRP A 104 1.61 -2.55 11.06
CA TRP A 104 2.40 -2.84 9.88
C TRP A 104 2.76 -1.52 9.20
N LEU A 105 3.95 -1.41 8.63
CA LEU A 105 4.42 -0.17 8.02
C LEU A 105 4.56 -0.35 6.50
N HIS A 106 3.73 0.36 5.73
CA HIS A 106 3.78 0.35 4.27
C HIS A 106 4.69 1.47 3.75
N ILE A 107 5.86 1.11 3.28
CA ILE A 107 6.85 2.04 2.75
C ILE A 107 6.45 2.45 1.34
N ILE A 108 6.22 3.74 1.18
CA ILE A 108 5.89 4.39 -0.09
C ILE A 108 6.94 5.45 -0.41
N THR A 109 7.89 5.14 -1.29
CA THR A 109 8.98 6.05 -1.64
C THR A 109 8.50 7.31 -2.37
N GLY A 110 7.34 7.23 -3.01
CA GLY A 110 6.72 8.34 -3.74
C GLY A 110 6.96 8.27 -5.26
N GLY A 111 5.88 7.98 -6.00
CA GLY A 111 5.90 7.80 -7.45
C GLY A 111 5.64 9.06 -8.28
N VAL A 112 5.26 10.19 -7.64
CA VAL A 112 4.84 11.42 -8.33
C VAL A 112 5.61 12.62 -7.78
N ASP A 113 6.45 13.24 -8.61
CA ASP A 113 7.29 14.38 -8.22
C ASP A 113 6.49 15.58 -7.73
N ALA A 114 5.35 15.88 -8.35
CA ALA A 114 4.52 17.00 -7.95
C ALA A 114 3.99 16.84 -6.50
N ASP A 115 3.70 15.60 -6.10
CA ASP A 115 3.26 15.31 -4.73
C ASP A 115 4.42 15.44 -3.73
N GLN A 116 5.64 15.01 -4.11
CA GLN A 116 6.84 15.18 -3.29
C GLN A 116 7.18 16.66 -3.06
N ARG A 117 7.11 17.46 -4.13
CA ARG A 117 7.44 18.89 -4.09
C ARG A 117 6.48 19.70 -3.21
N ARG A 118 5.24 19.26 -3.02
CA ARG A 118 4.30 19.91 -2.08
C ARG A 118 4.79 19.87 -0.64
N ASP A 119 5.54 18.81 -0.29
CA ASP A 119 6.16 18.66 1.02
C ASP A 119 7.64 19.10 1.04
N GLY A 120 8.09 19.75 -0.04
CA GLY A 120 9.46 20.32 -0.12
C GLY A 120 10.53 19.33 -0.57
N ASP A 121 10.18 18.14 -1.05
CA ASP A 121 11.15 17.16 -1.55
C ASP A 121 11.32 17.28 -3.07
N TYR A 122 12.53 17.66 -3.47
CA TYR A 122 12.97 17.80 -4.86
C TYR A 122 13.94 16.70 -5.31
N THR A 123 14.12 15.66 -4.48
CA THR A 123 14.98 14.52 -4.79
C THR A 123 14.48 13.79 -6.02
N ALA A 124 15.36 13.41 -6.94
CA ALA A 124 15.03 12.69 -8.15
C ALA A 124 14.44 11.30 -7.84
N HIS A 125 13.61 10.77 -8.75
CA HIS A 125 12.88 9.53 -8.54
C HIS A 125 13.76 8.37 -8.04
N ASP A 126 14.85 8.07 -8.74
CA ASP A 126 15.69 6.92 -8.38
C ASP A 126 16.52 7.19 -7.10
N GLU A 127 16.97 8.42 -6.90
CA GLU A 127 17.64 8.82 -5.66
C GLU A 127 16.73 8.71 -4.42
N ARG A 128 15.41 8.83 -4.58
CA ARG A 128 14.47 8.58 -3.48
C ARG A 128 14.52 7.12 -3.02
N TYR A 129 14.77 6.17 -3.93
CA TYR A 129 14.94 4.76 -3.56
C TYR A 129 16.28 4.51 -2.87
N GLU A 130 17.37 5.12 -3.34
CA GLU A 130 18.66 5.07 -2.63
C GLU A 130 18.54 5.64 -1.20
N ARG A 131 17.86 6.78 -1.06
CA ARG A 131 17.55 7.38 0.24
C ARG A 131 16.68 6.47 1.12
N THR A 132 15.72 5.78 0.53
CA THR A 132 14.86 4.83 1.24
C THR A 132 15.65 3.63 1.75
N ASP A 133 16.63 3.15 0.99
CA ASP A 133 17.51 2.07 1.42
C ASP A 133 18.28 2.44 2.70
N GLU A 134 18.97 3.58 2.71
CA GLU A 134 19.66 4.08 3.91
C GLU A 134 18.69 4.31 5.08
N TYR A 135 17.52 4.87 4.78
CA TYR A 135 16.49 5.15 5.78
C TYR A 135 16.02 3.89 6.51
N LEU A 136 15.71 2.85 5.78
CA LEU A 136 15.24 1.58 6.34
C LEU A 136 16.36 0.83 7.07
N GLU A 137 17.59 0.92 6.55
CA GLU A 137 18.77 0.38 7.22
C GLU A 137 18.96 1.00 8.61
N ILE A 138 18.90 2.33 8.71
CA ILE A 138 19.03 3.04 9.99
C ILE A 138 17.87 2.67 10.93
N MET A 139 16.63 2.66 10.44
CA MET A 139 15.47 2.29 11.26
C MET A 139 15.63 0.88 11.85
N ARG A 140 16.00 -0.11 11.03
CA ARG A 140 16.20 -1.49 11.47
C ARG A 140 17.33 -1.61 12.47
N ARG A 141 18.43 -0.88 12.29
CA ARG A 141 19.53 -0.84 13.25
C ARG A 141 19.07 -0.26 14.58
N VAL A 142 18.36 0.87 14.58
CA VAL A 142 17.86 1.50 15.80
C VAL A 142 16.87 0.61 16.55
N TRP A 143 16.00 -0.14 15.86
CA TRP A 143 15.05 -1.06 16.49
C TRP A 143 15.69 -2.28 17.15
N ASN A 144 16.87 -2.69 16.67
CA ASN A 144 17.55 -3.89 17.12
C ASN A 144 18.83 -3.61 17.94
N ALA A 145 19.19 -2.34 18.10
CA ALA A 145 20.44 -1.95 18.72
C ALA A 145 20.42 -2.20 20.25
N THR A 146 21.48 -2.84 20.74
CA THR A 146 21.83 -2.90 22.16
C THR A 146 22.83 -1.80 22.57
N GLU A 147 23.50 -1.21 21.58
CA GLU A 147 24.47 -0.13 21.71
C GLU A 147 24.12 1.02 20.73
N PRO A 148 24.56 2.25 21.00
CA PRO A 148 24.31 3.38 20.09
C PRO A 148 24.82 3.13 18.67
N VAL A 149 24.00 3.48 17.66
CA VAL A 149 24.25 3.24 16.25
C VAL A 149 24.90 4.46 15.59
N ASP A 150 25.99 4.25 14.90
CA ASP A 150 26.58 5.19 13.97
C ASP A 150 26.28 4.77 12.53
N PHE A 151 25.97 5.73 11.66
CA PHE A 151 25.75 5.51 10.24
C PHE A 151 26.26 6.70 9.44
N GLU A 152 26.94 6.44 8.33
CA GLU A 152 27.38 7.45 7.37
C GLU A 152 27.10 6.96 5.96
N GLY A 153 26.19 7.65 5.25
CA GLY A 153 25.77 7.37 3.89
C GLY A 153 25.69 8.62 3.04
N LYS A 154 25.11 8.47 1.84
CA LYS A 154 24.92 9.59 0.89
C LYS A 154 23.88 10.58 1.39
N PHE A 155 22.79 10.10 2.01
CA PHE A 155 21.64 10.91 2.40
C PHE A 155 21.58 11.16 3.90
N TYR A 156 22.10 10.25 4.71
CA TYR A 156 22.02 10.36 6.16
C TYR A 156 23.37 10.17 6.82
N ARG A 157 23.59 11.00 7.84
CA ARG A 157 24.68 10.83 8.80
C ARG A 157 24.11 10.87 10.21
N VAL A 158 24.33 9.80 10.95
CA VAL A 158 23.79 9.61 12.29
C VAL A 158 24.92 9.21 13.22
N SER A 159 25.03 9.87 14.37
CA SER A 159 26.06 9.58 15.38
C SER A 159 25.38 9.18 16.69
N ARG A 160 25.81 8.04 17.23
CA ARG A 160 25.38 7.51 18.52
C ARG A 160 23.86 7.49 18.71
N ALA A 161 23.11 7.13 17.66
CA ALA A 161 21.66 7.03 17.74
C ALA A 161 21.26 5.92 18.68
N ALA A 162 20.35 6.22 19.60
CA ALA A 162 19.79 5.27 20.55
C ALA A 162 18.29 5.52 20.69
N SER A 163 17.58 4.51 21.15
CA SER A 163 16.16 4.59 21.49
C SER A 163 15.87 3.80 22.75
N ASP A 164 15.26 4.45 23.73
CA ASP A 164 14.75 3.79 24.93
C ASP A 164 13.49 2.95 24.64
N VAL A 165 12.85 3.22 23.48
CA VAL A 165 11.65 2.53 23.05
C VAL A 165 12.00 1.59 21.90
N GLN A 166 11.92 0.29 22.17
CA GLN A 166 12.05 -0.77 21.18
C GLN A 166 10.68 -1.14 20.61
N ALA A 167 10.62 -1.65 19.37
CA ALA A 167 9.38 -2.15 18.82
C ALA A 167 8.81 -3.29 19.66
N HIS A 168 7.48 -3.33 19.81
CA HIS A 168 6.76 -4.43 20.46
C HIS A 168 6.97 -5.73 19.68
N GLN A 169 6.80 -5.65 18.36
CA GLN A 169 7.01 -6.78 17.46
C GLN A 169 8.49 -7.08 17.25
N LYS A 170 8.83 -8.36 17.16
CA LYS A 170 10.21 -8.84 16.95
C LYS A 170 10.32 -9.63 15.64
N PRO A 171 11.41 -9.50 14.90
CA PRO A 171 12.61 -8.67 15.19
C PRO A 171 12.40 -7.17 14.94
N HIS A 172 11.33 -6.76 14.29
CA HIS A 172 10.95 -5.36 14.01
C HIS A 172 9.47 -5.29 13.61
N VAL A 173 8.92 -4.09 13.50
CA VAL A 173 7.60 -3.85 12.90
C VAL A 173 7.62 -4.35 11.44
N PRO A 174 6.67 -5.20 11.02
CA PRO A 174 6.63 -5.72 9.66
C PRO A 174 6.61 -4.62 8.61
N LEU A 175 7.52 -4.71 7.64
CA LEU A 175 7.69 -3.75 6.56
C LEU A 175 7.01 -4.26 5.29
N TRP A 176 6.11 -3.46 4.76
CA TRP A 176 5.48 -3.64 3.46
C TRP A 176 6.08 -2.66 2.47
N PHE A 177 6.13 -3.02 1.19
CA PHE A 177 6.70 -2.17 0.16
C PHE A 177 5.88 -2.26 -1.13
N GLY A 178 5.67 -1.13 -1.78
CA GLY A 178 4.95 -1.06 -3.05
C GLY A 178 5.72 -0.24 -4.09
N GLY A 179 6.35 -0.87 -5.02
CA GLY A 179 7.05 -0.25 -6.13
C GLY A 179 7.70 -1.32 -7.01
N VAL A 180 7.56 -1.21 -8.33
CA VAL A 180 8.00 -2.25 -9.28
C VAL A 180 8.97 -1.72 -10.35
N SER A 181 9.46 -0.49 -10.19
CA SER A 181 10.53 0.03 -11.04
C SER A 181 11.86 -0.66 -10.76
N ASP A 182 12.81 -0.54 -11.69
CA ASP A 182 14.15 -1.12 -11.53
C ASP A 182 14.88 -0.56 -10.32
N ALA A 183 14.65 0.72 -9.96
CA ALA A 183 15.17 1.31 -8.73
C ALA A 183 14.43 0.84 -7.45
N ALA A 184 13.15 0.46 -7.57
CA ALA A 184 12.32 0.06 -6.44
C ALA A 184 12.57 -1.37 -5.97
N ILE A 185 12.65 -2.32 -6.91
CA ILE A 185 12.70 -3.75 -6.61
C ILE A 185 13.89 -4.11 -5.70
N PRO A 186 15.12 -3.65 -5.93
CA PRO A 186 16.24 -3.97 -5.04
C PRO A 186 16.03 -3.52 -3.59
N VAL A 187 15.46 -2.32 -3.40
CA VAL A 187 15.19 -1.79 -2.06
C VAL A 187 14.09 -2.58 -1.35
N GLY A 188 12.98 -2.84 -2.05
CA GLY A 188 11.91 -3.66 -1.50
C GLY A 188 12.36 -5.08 -1.18
N ALA A 189 13.10 -5.73 -2.07
CA ALA A 189 13.64 -7.07 -1.90
C ALA A 189 14.59 -7.17 -0.70
N LYS A 190 15.43 -6.15 -0.48
CA LYS A 190 16.36 -6.09 0.64
C LYS A 190 15.67 -5.90 1.99
N HIS A 191 14.58 -5.13 2.05
CA HIS A 191 14.05 -4.65 3.33
C HIS A 191 12.68 -5.19 3.71
N CYS A 192 11.76 -5.47 2.76
CA CYS A 192 10.38 -5.75 3.12
C CYS A 192 10.10 -7.21 3.49
N ASP A 193 9.09 -7.39 4.33
CA ASP A 193 8.55 -8.69 4.73
C ASP A 193 7.37 -9.07 3.83
N THR A 194 6.64 -8.07 3.31
CA THR A 194 5.55 -8.27 2.35
C THR A 194 5.67 -7.27 1.20
N TYR A 195 5.54 -7.78 -0.01
CA TYR A 195 5.48 -6.96 -1.22
C TYR A 195 4.02 -6.73 -1.61
N ALA A 196 3.58 -5.47 -1.60
CA ALA A 196 2.24 -5.06 -1.99
C ALA A 196 2.21 -4.68 -3.47
N LEU A 197 1.47 -5.45 -4.26
CA LEU A 197 1.32 -5.28 -5.70
C LEU A 197 -0.12 -4.89 -6.03
N PHE A 198 -0.33 -4.23 -7.15
CA PHE A 198 -1.67 -4.09 -7.70
C PHE A 198 -2.11 -5.38 -8.40
N GLY A 199 -3.43 -5.57 -8.49
CA GLY A 199 -4.03 -6.68 -9.21
C GLY A 199 -3.77 -6.54 -10.72
N GLU A 200 -2.91 -7.40 -11.22
CA GLU A 200 -2.59 -7.59 -12.64
C GLU A 200 -2.97 -9.02 -13.06
N PRO A 201 -3.02 -9.34 -14.36
CA PRO A 201 -3.20 -10.71 -14.80
C PRO A 201 -2.17 -11.67 -14.16
N ARG A 202 -2.61 -12.87 -13.84
CA ARG A 202 -1.82 -13.88 -13.12
C ARG A 202 -0.41 -14.08 -13.70
N ALA A 203 -0.29 -14.10 -15.03
CA ALA A 203 1.02 -14.24 -15.68
C ALA A 203 1.96 -13.05 -15.34
N GLN A 204 1.45 -11.82 -15.30
CA GLN A 204 2.23 -10.64 -14.96
C GLN A 204 2.56 -10.58 -13.45
N VAL A 205 1.66 -11.07 -12.60
CA VAL A 205 1.94 -11.22 -11.16
C VAL A 205 3.09 -12.22 -10.95
N VAL A 206 3.07 -13.38 -11.63
CA VAL A 206 4.15 -14.37 -11.56
C VAL A 206 5.49 -13.80 -12.04
N GLU A 207 5.48 -13.02 -13.14
CA GLU A 207 6.68 -12.32 -13.63
C GLU A 207 7.27 -11.41 -12.55
N LEU A 208 6.44 -10.55 -11.93
CA LEU A 208 6.89 -9.65 -10.87
C LEU A 208 7.41 -10.42 -9.65
N MET A 209 6.68 -11.44 -9.20
CA MET A 209 7.12 -12.28 -8.08
C MET A 209 8.46 -12.95 -8.36
N THR A 210 8.68 -13.40 -9.60
CA THR A 210 9.95 -14.03 -10.02
C THR A 210 11.10 -13.05 -9.95
N ARG A 211 10.92 -11.82 -10.47
CA ARG A 211 11.93 -10.75 -10.38
C ARG A 211 12.25 -10.39 -8.93
N ILE A 212 11.22 -10.16 -8.13
CA ILE A 212 11.38 -9.78 -6.72
C ILE A 212 12.07 -10.89 -5.93
N ASN A 213 11.68 -12.15 -6.15
CA ASN A 213 12.30 -13.29 -5.47
C ASN A 213 13.77 -13.48 -5.85
N ALA A 214 14.14 -13.22 -7.11
CA ALA A 214 15.54 -13.27 -7.53
C ALA A 214 16.38 -12.24 -6.76
N GLU A 215 15.97 -10.99 -6.72
CA GLU A 215 16.65 -9.95 -5.95
C GLU A 215 16.66 -10.23 -4.44
N ALA A 216 15.55 -10.74 -3.90
CA ALA A 216 15.44 -11.05 -2.46
C ALA A 216 16.37 -12.20 -2.05
N ALA A 217 16.63 -13.15 -2.94
CA ALA A 217 17.53 -14.28 -2.69
C ALA A 217 18.97 -13.81 -2.41
N ASP A 218 19.44 -12.74 -3.06
CA ASP A 218 20.78 -12.16 -2.81
C ASP A 218 20.92 -11.60 -1.40
N HIS A 219 19.79 -11.32 -0.74
CA HIS A 219 19.71 -10.87 0.66
C HIS A 219 19.30 -11.98 1.63
N GLY A 220 19.20 -13.24 1.16
CA GLY A 220 18.71 -14.36 1.97
C GLY A 220 17.25 -14.21 2.42
N ARG A 221 16.44 -13.47 1.67
CA ARG A 221 15.04 -13.14 2.01
C ARG A 221 14.05 -13.79 1.04
N ARG A 222 12.83 -13.95 1.51
CA ARG A 222 11.68 -14.40 0.73
C ARG A 222 10.44 -13.63 1.21
N PRO A 223 10.09 -12.52 0.58
CA PRO A 223 8.92 -11.77 0.97
C PRO A 223 7.63 -12.53 0.70
N SER A 224 6.59 -12.25 1.48
CA SER A 224 5.22 -12.61 1.15
C SER A 224 4.63 -11.57 0.18
N TYR A 225 3.47 -11.88 -0.41
CA TYR A 225 2.84 -11.03 -1.41
C TYR A 225 1.40 -10.71 -1.07
N ASN A 226 1.02 -9.45 -1.26
CA ASN A 226 -0.37 -8.98 -1.19
C ASN A 226 -0.76 -8.37 -2.53
N LEU A 227 -1.96 -8.66 -3.02
CA LEU A 227 -2.54 -8.05 -4.22
C LEU A 227 -3.70 -7.14 -3.85
N SER A 228 -3.78 -6.00 -4.51
CA SER A 228 -4.85 -5.04 -4.29
C SER A 228 -5.81 -5.02 -5.47
N PHE A 229 -7.07 -5.35 -5.23
CA PHE A 229 -8.16 -5.30 -6.19
C PHE A 229 -9.30 -4.42 -5.69
N ARG A 230 -10.14 -3.96 -6.60
CA ARG A 230 -11.44 -3.37 -6.30
C ARG A 230 -12.52 -4.45 -6.53
N PRO A 231 -13.08 -5.07 -5.49
CA PRO A 231 -14.20 -5.97 -5.69
C PRO A 231 -15.46 -5.18 -6.05
N ILE A 232 -16.13 -5.56 -7.14
CA ILE A 232 -17.43 -5.02 -7.56
C ILE A 232 -18.42 -6.16 -7.52
N ILE A 233 -19.21 -6.21 -6.46
CA ILE A 233 -20.07 -7.33 -6.13
C ILE A 233 -21.52 -6.97 -6.38
N GLY A 234 -22.23 -7.87 -7.08
CA GLY A 234 -23.70 -7.87 -7.25
C GLY A 234 -24.34 -9.11 -6.66
N ALA A 235 -25.65 -9.05 -6.42
CA ALA A 235 -26.42 -10.25 -6.07
C ALA A 235 -26.52 -11.22 -7.26
N THR A 236 -26.46 -10.69 -8.49
CA THR A 236 -26.31 -11.45 -9.74
C THR A 236 -25.12 -10.92 -10.53
N GLU A 237 -24.67 -11.68 -11.52
CA GLU A 237 -23.57 -11.28 -12.40
C GLU A 237 -23.95 -10.03 -13.22
N GLU A 238 -25.18 -9.95 -13.70
CA GLU A 238 -25.69 -8.79 -14.45
C GLU A 238 -25.68 -7.52 -13.58
N GLU A 239 -26.09 -7.64 -12.32
CA GLU A 239 -26.03 -6.52 -11.37
C GLU A 239 -24.60 -6.06 -11.12
N ALA A 240 -23.65 -7.00 -10.97
CA ALA A 240 -22.23 -6.68 -10.78
C ALA A 240 -21.65 -5.91 -11.98
N TRP A 241 -21.93 -6.37 -13.20
CA TRP A 241 -21.50 -5.69 -14.42
C TRP A 241 -22.15 -4.31 -14.60
N SER A 242 -23.45 -4.19 -14.31
CA SER A 242 -24.14 -2.89 -14.35
C SER A 242 -23.51 -1.88 -13.37
N LYS A 243 -23.15 -2.32 -12.17
CA LYS A 243 -22.41 -1.49 -11.21
C LYS A 243 -21.03 -1.09 -11.73
N ALA A 244 -20.31 -2.01 -12.35
CA ALA A 244 -18.98 -1.78 -12.90
C ALA A 244 -19.02 -0.71 -14.00
N GLU A 245 -19.94 -0.82 -14.95
CA GLU A 245 -20.16 0.15 -16.02
C GLU A 245 -20.56 1.53 -15.47
N ALA A 246 -21.43 1.58 -14.48
CA ALA A 246 -21.82 2.84 -13.83
C ALA A 246 -20.64 3.52 -13.13
N ILE A 247 -19.76 2.76 -12.46
CA ILE A 247 -18.53 3.28 -11.85
C ILE A 247 -17.58 3.81 -12.93
N LEU A 248 -17.38 3.08 -14.04
CA LEU A 248 -16.54 3.53 -15.15
C LEU A 248 -17.05 4.84 -15.72
N ALA A 249 -18.34 4.93 -16.05
CA ALA A 249 -18.96 6.15 -16.56
C ALA A 249 -18.78 7.34 -15.60
N GLY A 250 -18.89 7.11 -14.29
CA GLY A 250 -18.65 8.14 -13.27
C GLY A 250 -17.18 8.59 -13.24
N VAL A 251 -16.22 7.66 -13.36
CA VAL A 251 -14.78 7.96 -13.43
C VAL A 251 -14.46 8.79 -14.68
N GLU A 252 -15.00 8.42 -15.83
CA GLU A 252 -14.84 9.15 -17.08
C GLU A 252 -15.45 10.55 -17.01
N ALA A 253 -16.66 10.68 -16.47
CA ALA A 253 -17.34 11.95 -16.29
C ALA A 253 -16.60 12.93 -15.37
N SER A 254 -15.89 12.40 -14.37
CA SER A 254 -15.04 13.19 -13.46
C SER A 254 -13.67 13.58 -14.06
N GLY A 255 -13.39 13.19 -15.30
CA GLY A 255 -12.12 13.44 -15.98
C GLY A 255 -11.01 12.45 -15.59
N GLY A 256 -11.36 11.35 -14.97
CA GLY A 256 -10.43 10.32 -14.48
C GLY A 256 -9.60 10.79 -13.28
N GLY A 257 -8.92 9.88 -12.65
CA GLY A 257 -7.92 10.20 -11.61
C GLY A 257 -6.56 10.48 -12.27
N GLY A 258 -5.78 11.36 -11.68
CA GLY A 258 -4.40 11.60 -12.13
C GLY A 258 -4.22 12.84 -13.00
N GLY A 259 -3.01 13.39 -13.00
CA GLY A 259 -2.62 14.57 -13.76
C GLY A 259 -2.55 14.33 -15.28
N PRO A 260 -2.34 15.40 -16.08
CA PRO A 260 -2.14 15.26 -17.52
C PRO A 260 -0.86 14.47 -17.83
N GLY A 261 -0.89 13.69 -18.92
CA GLY A 261 0.25 12.97 -19.44
C GLY A 261 0.39 11.52 -18.94
N ILE A 262 1.53 10.92 -19.27
CA ILE A 262 1.87 9.53 -18.87
C ILE A 262 2.26 9.53 -17.38
N PRO A 263 1.75 8.58 -16.60
CA PRO A 263 2.13 8.48 -15.18
C PRO A 263 3.63 8.26 -14.97
N GLN A 264 4.18 8.91 -13.95
CA GLN A 264 5.60 8.73 -13.60
C GLN A 264 5.87 7.37 -12.96
N ALA A 265 4.94 6.89 -12.11
CA ALA A 265 5.09 5.60 -11.43
C ALA A 265 4.97 4.42 -12.40
N GLU A 266 5.93 3.48 -12.34
CA GLU A 266 5.89 2.27 -13.17
C GLU A 266 4.65 1.41 -12.91
N THR A 267 4.21 1.32 -11.65
CA THR A 267 2.96 0.65 -11.28
C THR A 267 1.76 1.21 -12.06
N ALA A 268 1.63 2.54 -12.14
CA ALA A 268 0.54 3.17 -12.88
C ALA A 268 0.67 2.94 -14.40
N ARG A 269 1.89 2.99 -14.94
CA ARG A 269 2.14 2.67 -16.36
C ARG A 269 1.77 1.23 -16.70
N ARG A 270 2.09 0.28 -15.81
CA ARG A 270 1.71 -1.14 -15.98
C ARG A 270 0.19 -1.29 -16.03
N LEU A 271 -0.53 -0.70 -15.07
CA LEU A 271 -1.99 -0.76 -15.03
C LEU A 271 -2.64 -0.15 -16.28
N MET A 272 -2.10 0.95 -16.79
CA MET A 272 -2.62 1.54 -18.04
C MET A 272 -2.45 0.63 -19.26
N ARG A 273 -1.34 -0.11 -19.32
CA ARG A 273 -1.09 -1.05 -20.44
C ARG A 273 -1.97 -2.30 -20.39
N LEU A 274 -2.63 -2.59 -19.28
CA LEU A 274 -3.51 -3.76 -19.18
C LEU A 274 -4.63 -3.72 -20.22
N ILE A 275 -5.13 -2.53 -20.59
CA ILE A 275 -6.20 -2.39 -21.58
C ILE A 275 -5.84 -2.98 -22.95
N ASP A 276 -4.56 -3.04 -23.29
CA ASP A 276 -4.08 -3.64 -24.54
C ASP A 276 -4.41 -5.14 -24.65
N GLY A 277 -4.60 -5.81 -23.51
CA GLY A 277 -5.02 -7.21 -23.41
C GLY A 277 -6.53 -7.44 -23.43
N GLY A 278 -7.32 -6.39 -23.59
CA GLY A 278 -8.78 -6.39 -23.57
C GLY A 278 -9.35 -6.03 -22.20
N ASP A 279 -10.64 -5.73 -22.16
CA ASP A 279 -11.34 -5.18 -20.99
C ASP A 279 -11.39 -6.15 -19.80
N VAL A 280 -11.56 -7.43 -20.08
CA VAL A 280 -11.62 -8.50 -19.08
C VAL A 280 -10.49 -9.48 -19.30
N GLN A 281 -9.70 -9.73 -18.27
CA GLN A 281 -8.61 -10.68 -18.28
C GLN A 281 -8.76 -11.67 -17.11
N ASP A 282 -8.14 -12.84 -17.22
CA ASP A 282 -8.21 -13.87 -16.16
C ASP A 282 -9.65 -14.08 -15.61
N GLU A 283 -10.59 -14.30 -16.47
CA GLU A 283 -12.01 -14.55 -16.28
C GLU A 283 -12.79 -13.33 -15.72
N ARG A 284 -12.29 -12.61 -14.70
CA ARG A 284 -13.02 -11.54 -13.99
C ARG A 284 -12.24 -10.29 -13.69
N LEU A 285 -10.97 -10.25 -14.06
CA LEU A 285 -10.14 -9.05 -13.88
C LEU A 285 -10.52 -8.00 -14.92
N TRP A 286 -11.24 -6.98 -14.51
CA TRP A 286 -11.74 -5.91 -15.35
C TRP A 286 -10.86 -4.67 -15.20
N VAL A 287 -10.33 -4.17 -16.31
CA VAL A 287 -9.27 -3.17 -16.32
C VAL A 287 -9.66 -1.77 -16.86
N PRO A 288 -10.83 -1.50 -17.46
CA PRO A 288 -11.18 -0.19 -17.99
C PRO A 288 -11.11 0.94 -16.96
N ILE A 289 -11.46 0.69 -15.69
CA ILE A 289 -11.31 1.71 -14.63
C ILE A 289 -9.84 2.11 -14.48
N ALA A 290 -8.91 1.17 -14.60
CA ALA A 290 -7.48 1.46 -14.49
C ALA A 290 -7.01 2.37 -15.65
N ALA A 291 -7.49 2.13 -16.86
CA ALA A 291 -7.22 2.99 -17.99
C ALA A 291 -7.84 4.38 -17.83
N ALA A 292 -9.11 4.48 -17.48
CA ALA A 292 -9.83 5.74 -17.27
C ALA A 292 -9.23 6.56 -16.11
N ALA A 293 -8.80 5.90 -15.02
CA ALA A 293 -8.14 6.51 -13.86
C ALA A 293 -6.62 6.73 -14.07
N LYS A 294 -6.07 6.48 -15.25
CA LYS A 294 -4.63 6.58 -15.57
C LYS A 294 -3.73 5.81 -14.61
N GLY A 295 -4.15 4.61 -14.23
CA GLY A 295 -3.44 3.76 -13.30
C GLY A 295 -3.39 4.29 -11.86
N SER A 296 -4.24 5.26 -11.53
CA SER A 296 -4.29 5.84 -10.18
C SER A 296 -5.00 4.91 -9.21
N GLY A 297 -4.45 4.79 -8.01
CA GLY A 297 -5.06 4.05 -6.92
C GLY A 297 -5.27 2.56 -7.21
N ASN A 298 -6.14 1.92 -6.41
CA ASN A 298 -6.61 0.55 -6.63
C ASN A 298 -7.74 0.56 -7.67
N SER A 299 -7.40 0.41 -8.94
CA SER A 299 -8.32 0.64 -10.06
C SER A 299 -8.58 -0.58 -10.94
N THR A 300 -7.86 -1.69 -10.76
CA THR A 300 -8.25 -2.98 -11.36
C THR A 300 -9.35 -3.65 -10.53
N ALA A 301 -10.37 -4.18 -11.18
CA ALA A 301 -11.55 -4.71 -10.50
C ALA A 301 -11.72 -6.21 -10.70
N LEU A 302 -12.27 -6.87 -9.69
CA LEU A 302 -12.85 -8.21 -9.83
C LEU A 302 -14.36 -8.07 -9.80
N VAL A 303 -15.03 -8.43 -10.91
CA VAL A 303 -16.48 -8.20 -11.10
C VAL A 303 -17.26 -9.50 -11.08
N GLY A 304 -18.31 -9.60 -10.26
CA GLY A 304 -19.15 -10.78 -10.19
C GLY A 304 -19.97 -10.88 -8.91
N THR A 305 -20.57 -12.04 -8.69
CA THR A 305 -21.14 -12.36 -7.38
C THR A 305 -20.04 -12.57 -6.34
N ALA A 306 -20.39 -12.61 -5.07
CA ALA A 306 -19.42 -12.84 -3.99
C ALA A 306 -18.65 -14.15 -4.20
N GLU A 307 -19.32 -15.22 -4.61
CA GLU A 307 -18.71 -16.52 -4.88
C GLU A 307 -17.76 -16.46 -6.08
N GLN A 308 -18.15 -15.79 -7.14
CA GLN A 308 -17.32 -15.64 -8.34
C GLN A 308 -16.05 -14.81 -8.08
N VAL A 309 -16.17 -13.75 -7.29
CA VAL A 309 -15.02 -12.93 -6.89
C VAL A 309 -14.10 -13.72 -5.96
N ALA A 310 -14.65 -14.47 -5.00
CA ALA A 310 -13.87 -15.33 -4.12
C ALA A 310 -13.13 -16.43 -4.90
N GLU A 311 -13.77 -17.04 -5.90
CA GLU A 311 -13.12 -18.02 -6.79
C GLU A 311 -11.97 -17.38 -7.58
N ALA A 312 -12.15 -16.17 -8.13
CA ALA A 312 -11.10 -15.46 -8.84
C ALA A 312 -9.91 -15.16 -7.92
N ILE A 313 -10.17 -14.72 -6.68
CA ILE A 313 -9.12 -14.48 -5.66
C ILE A 313 -8.38 -15.79 -5.33
N SER A 314 -9.08 -16.92 -5.20
CA SER A 314 -8.46 -18.21 -4.88
C SER A 314 -7.40 -18.63 -5.91
N LYS A 315 -7.60 -18.30 -7.20
CA LYS A 315 -6.64 -18.56 -8.28
C LYS A 315 -5.36 -17.75 -8.16
N TYR A 316 -5.43 -16.54 -7.59
CA TYR A 316 -4.23 -15.76 -7.23
C TYR A 316 -3.56 -16.35 -5.99
N TYR A 317 -4.35 -16.83 -5.03
CA TYR A 317 -3.81 -17.49 -3.86
C TYR A 317 -2.98 -18.73 -4.21
N ASP A 318 -3.39 -19.51 -5.22
CA ASP A 318 -2.64 -20.67 -5.73
C ASP A 318 -1.25 -20.29 -6.28
N LEU A 319 -1.01 -19.02 -6.62
CA LEU A 319 0.29 -18.50 -7.01
C LEU A 319 1.23 -18.24 -5.82
N GLY A 320 0.74 -18.35 -4.60
CA GLY A 320 1.49 -18.05 -3.37
C GLY A 320 1.26 -16.65 -2.80
N ILE A 321 0.17 -15.99 -3.21
CA ILE A 321 -0.27 -14.73 -2.60
C ILE A 321 -0.76 -15.00 -1.18
N SER A 322 -0.42 -14.14 -0.23
CA SER A 322 -0.76 -14.30 1.19
C SER A 322 -1.82 -13.30 1.68
N GLY A 323 -2.22 -12.34 0.83
CA GLY A 323 -3.25 -11.36 1.19
C GLY A 323 -3.83 -10.61 0.01
N VAL A 324 -5.00 -10.07 0.19
CA VAL A 324 -5.73 -9.23 -0.78
C VAL A 324 -6.32 -8.00 -0.10
#